data_c7e77216e5d8d2cb6cd925d23f721be8
#
_entry.id   c7e77216e5d8d2cb6cd925d23f721be8
#
_cell.length_a   1.000
_cell.length_b   1.000
_cell.length_c   1.000
_cell.angle_alpha   90.00
_cell.angle_beta   90.00
_cell.angle_gamma   90.00
#
_symmetry.space_group_name_H-M   'P 1'
#
loop_
_entity.id
_entity.type
_entity.pdbx_description
1 polymer ?
#
loop_
_entity_poly.entity_id
_entity_poly.type
_entity_poly.pdbx_seq_one_letter_code
_entity_poly.pdbx_strand_id
1 'polypeptide(L)'
;MKAKVYVTLKPSVLDPQGKAIQHSIESLGYKGIVDVRQGKYFEITLDGTVDDSDAHLAAQKIAKEILTNPIIEDYRVEIID
;
A
#
# COMPACT_ATOMS: atom_id res chain seq x y z
N MET A 1 -3.02 13.39 -14.14
CA MET A 1 -2.28 13.19 -12.89
C MET A 1 -2.93 12.10 -12.07
N LYS A 2 -2.13 11.23 -11.52
CA LYS A 2 -2.61 10.16 -10.64
C LYS A 2 -1.80 10.14 -9.35
N ALA A 3 -2.50 9.82 -8.25
CA ALA A 3 -1.85 9.51 -6.99
C ALA A 3 -1.98 8.00 -6.76
N LYS A 4 -0.85 7.35 -6.55
CA LYS A 4 -0.79 5.93 -6.20
C LYS A 4 -0.56 5.81 -4.70
N VAL A 5 -1.42 5.10 -4.01
CA VAL A 5 -1.32 4.91 -2.57
C VAL A 5 -1.13 3.42 -2.27
N TYR A 6 -0.02 3.13 -1.61
CA TYR A 6 0.32 1.76 -1.18
C TYR A 6 0.11 1.68 0.32
N VAL A 7 -0.74 0.76 0.75
CA VAL A 7 -1.07 0.55 2.16
C VAL A 7 -0.64 -0.85 2.56
N THR A 8 0.19 -0.95 3.58
CA THR A 8 0.72 -2.23 4.06
C THR A 8 0.57 -2.30 5.58
N LEU A 9 0.49 -3.52 6.09
CA LEU A 9 0.51 -3.73 7.54
C LEU A 9 1.88 -3.32 8.09
N LYS A 10 1.88 -2.73 9.28
CA LYS A 10 3.14 -2.43 10.00
C LYS A 10 3.92 -3.74 10.19
N PRO A 11 5.26 -3.68 10.18
CA PRO A 11 6.08 -4.89 10.31
C PRO A 11 5.77 -5.76 11.54
N SER A 12 5.34 -5.12 12.62
CA SER A 12 5.00 -5.82 13.87
C SER A 12 3.63 -6.50 13.86
N VAL A 13 2.80 -6.21 12.86
CA VAL A 13 1.45 -6.77 12.77
C VAL A 13 1.49 -8.08 12.00
N LEU A 14 0.84 -9.11 12.56
CA LEU A 14 0.73 -10.40 11.89
C LEU A 14 -0.08 -10.28 10.60
N ASP A 15 0.40 -10.91 9.55
CA ASP A 15 -0.26 -10.96 8.24
C ASP A 15 -0.62 -12.41 7.90
N PRO A 16 -1.81 -12.88 8.30
CA PRO A 16 -2.21 -14.27 8.02
C PRO A 16 -2.32 -14.58 6.53
N GLN A 17 -2.71 -13.61 5.71
CA GLN A 17 -2.82 -13.80 4.26
C GLN A 17 -1.43 -13.94 3.62
N GLY A 18 -0.49 -13.10 4.03
CA GLY A 18 0.90 -13.19 3.57
C GLY A 18 1.53 -14.52 3.97
N LYS A 19 1.26 -14.99 5.18
CA LYS A 19 1.74 -16.30 5.65
C LYS A 19 1.15 -17.45 4.84
N ALA A 20 -0.14 -17.40 4.53
CA ALA A 20 -0.78 -18.41 3.70
C ALA A 20 -0.19 -18.44 2.29
N ILE A 21 0.08 -17.29 1.71
CA ILE A 21 0.71 -17.18 0.38
C ILE A 21 2.12 -17.77 0.43
N GLN A 22 2.91 -17.42 1.45
CA GLN A 22 4.25 -17.95 1.64
C GLN A 22 4.24 -19.47 1.71
N HIS A 23 3.32 -20.03 2.47
CA HIS A 23 3.17 -21.47 2.60
C HIS A 23 2.84 -22.14 1.25
N SER A 24 1.96 -21.52 0.47
CA SER A 24 1.62 -22.02 -0.87
C SER A 24 2.83 -22.00 -1.81
N ILE A 25 3.63 -20.93 -1.76
CA ILE A 25 4.85 -20.82 -2.56
C ILE A 25 5.83 -21.94 -2.21
N GLU A 26 6.04 -22.19 -0.93
CA GLU A 26 6.90 -23.27 -0.44
C GLU A 26 6.41 -24.64 -0.88
N SER A 27 5.10 -24.86 -0.84
CA SER A 27 4.47 -26.11 -1.26
C SER A 27 4.70 -26.40 -2.74
N LEU A 28 4.87 -25.35 -3.57
CA LEU A 28 5.17 -25.51 -4.99
C LEU A 28 6.66 -25.72 -5.28
N GLY A 29 7.49 -25.74 -4.26
CA GLY A 29 8.92 -26.04 -4.40
C GLY A 29 9.83 -24.84 -4.61
N TYR A 30 9.31 -23.62 -4.52
CA TYR A 30 10.15 -22.43 -4.59
C TYR A 30 10.96 -22.31 -3.30
N LYS A 31 12.22 -21.92 -3.45
CA LYS A 31 13.15 -21.79 -2.31
C LYS A 31 13.66 -20.37 -2.20
N GLY A 32 14.08 -20.00 -1.00
CA GLY A 32 14.68 -18.69 -0.76
C GLY A 32 13.67 -17.58 -0.48
N ILE A 33 12.40 -17.90 -0.37
CA ILE A 33 11.36 -16.93 -0.01
C ILE A 33 11.26 -16.90 1.52
N VAL A 34 11.73 -15.82 2.11
CA VAL A 34 11.81 -15.70 3.58
C VAL A 34 10.60 -15.00 4.18
N ASP A 35 9.85 -14.24 3.39
CA ASP A 35 8.67 -13.54 3.88
C ASP A 35 7.77 -13.13 2.72
N VAL A 36 6.47 -13.06 2.99
CA VAL A 36 5.47 -12.53 2.05
C VAL A 36 4.53 -11.64 2.84
N ARG A 37 4.36 -10.41 2.38
CA ARG A 37 3.47 -9.44 3.00
C ARG A 37 2.46 -8.99 1.95
N GLN A 38 1.19 -8.94 2.33
CA GLN A 38 0.12 -8.48 1.46
C GLN A 38 -0.29 -7.07 1.82
N GLY A 39 -0.62 -6.27 0.84
CA GLY A 39 -1.06 -4.90 1.04
C GLY A 39 -2.19 -4.53 0.09
N LYS A 40 -2.59 -3.27 0.17
CA LYS A 40 -3.62 -2.68 -0.70
C LYS A 40 -2.98 -1.63 -1.59
N TYR A 41 -3.57 -1.44 -2.75
CA TYR A 41 -3.13 -0.43 -3.70
C TYR A 41 -4.34 0.37 -4.17
N PHE A 42 -4.24 1.69 -4.14
CA PHE A 42 -5.28 2.61 -4.61
C PHE A 42 -4.73 3.54 -5.67
N GLU A 43 -5.52 3.82 -6.70
CA GLU A 43 -5.23 4.87 -7.66
C GLU A 43 -6.28 5.96 -7.51
N ILE A 44 -5.82 7.19 -7.35
CA ILE A 44 -6.67 8.38 -7.30
C ILE A 44 -6.36 9.20 -8.55
N THR A 45 -7.35 9.37 -9.41
CA THR A 45 -7.20 10.18 -10.61
C THR A 45 -7.62 11.61 -10.28
N LEU A 46 -6.73 12.56 -10.55
CA LEU A 46 -6.96 13.98 -10.30
C LEU A 46 -7.15 14.69 -11.63
N ASP A 47 -8.05 15.67 -11.66
CA ASP A 47 -8.21 16.49 -12.85
C ASP A 47 -7.10 17.55 -12.93
N GLY A 48 -7.07 18.34 -14.00
CA GLY A 48 -6.01 19.31 -14.22
C GLY A 48 -6.10 20.59 -13.40
N THR A 49 -7.07 20.70 -12.49
CA THR A 49 -7.26 21.91 -11.69
C THR A 49 -6.38 21.97 -10.45
N VAL A 50 -5.74 20.85 -10.09
CA VAL A 50 -4.92 20.73 -8.88
C VAL A 50 -3.46 20.71 -9.28
N ASP A 51 -2.61 21.54 -8.67
CA ASP A 51 -1.18 21.49 -8.93
C ASP A 51 -0.50 20.34 -8.16
N ASP A 52 0.77 20.06 -8.48
CA ASP A 52 1.47 18.90 -7.94
C ASP A 52 1.60 18.94 -6.42
N SER A 53 1.87 20.09 -5.83
CA SER A 53 2.01 20.16 -4.38
C SER A 53 0.69 19.98 -3.65
N ASP A 54 -0.39 20.58 -4.17
CA ASP A 54 -1.73 20.39 -3.60
C ASP A 54 -2.23 18.97 -3.78
N ALA A 55 -1.93 18.35 -4.94
CA ALA A 55 -2.26 16.96 -5.18
C ALA A 55 -1.56 16.03 -4.19
N HIS A 56 -0.28 16.28 -3.92
CA HIS A 56 0.48 15.48 -2.97
C HIS A 56 -0.08 15.61 -1.56
N LEU A 57 -0.37 16.84 -1.12
CA LEU A 57 -0.96 17.08 0.19
C LEU A 57 -2.33 16.42 0.33
N ALA A 58 -3.18 16.55 -0.68
CA ALA A 58 -4.51 15.93 -0.67
C ALA A 58 -4.41 14.41 -0.62
N ALA A 59 -3.54 13.82 -1.42
CA ALA A 59 -3.35 12.37 -1.46
C ALA A 59 -2.81 11.83 -0.12
N GLN A 60 -1.88 12.54 0.51
CA GLN A 60 -1.36 12.18 1.83
C GLN A 60 -2.49 12.18 2.87
N LYS A 61 -3.31 13.21 2.84
CA LYS A 61 -4.42 13.34 3.78
C LYS A 61 -5.47 12.26 3.59
N ILE A 62 -5.82 11.98 2.34
CA ILE A 62 -6.77 10.92 1.99
C ILE A 62 -6.22 9.55 2.43
N ALA A 63 -4.95 9.29 2.14
CA ALA A 63 -4.30 8.04 2.53
C ALA A 63 -4.36 7.84 4.04
N LYS A 64 -4.00 8.88 4.80
CA LYS A 64 -3.96 8.81 6.26
C LYS A 64 -5.35 8.68 6.88
N GLU A 65 -6.31 9.47 6.41
CA GLU A 65 -7.61 9.60 7.07
C GLU A 65 -8.66 8.60 6.59
N ILE A 66 -8.55 8.14 5.34
CA ILE A 66 -9.59 7.35 4.71
C ILE A 66 -9.12 5.95 4.33
N LEU A 67 -7.93 5.83 3.73
CA LEU A 67 -7.47 4.58 3.12
C LEU A 67 -6.69 3.69 4.07
N THR A 68 -6.15 4.24 5.14
CA THR A 68 -5.23 3.54 6.05
C THR A 68 -5.85 3.45 7.43
N ASN A 69 -5.69 2.29 8.08
CA ASN A 69 -5.91 2.19 9.52
C ASN A 69 -4.56 2.50 10.19
N PRO A 70 -4.38 3.70 10.76
CA PRO A 70 -3.08 4.14 11.26
C PRO A 70 -2.56 3.35 12.46
N ILE A 71 -3.42 2.57 13.11
CA ILE A 71 -3.03 1.74 14.25
C ILE A 71 -2.22 0.54 13.78
N ILE A 72 -2.59 -0.05 12.64
CA ILE A 72 -2.00 -1.30 12.16
C ILE A 72 -1.34 -1.20 10.78
N GLU A 73 -1.51 -0.09 10.06
CA GLU A 73 -1.05 0.05 8.69
C GLU A 73 -0.14 1.26 8.50
N ASP A 74 0.77 1.13 7.56
CA ASP A 74 1.57 2.23 7.02
C ASP A 74 1.12 2.51 5.58
N TYR A 75 1.43 3.70 5.08
CA TYR A 75 1.10 4.04 3.69
C TYR A 75 2.25 4.79 3.02
N ARG A 76 2.27 4.73 1.69
CA ARG A 76 3.19 5.49 0.86
C ARG A 76 2.41 6.06 -0.32
N VAL A 77 2.66 7.31 -0.65
CA VAL A 77 2.01 8.02 -1.75
C VAL A 77 3.04 8.36 -2.83
N GLU A 78 2.66 8.14 -4.08
CA GLU A 78 3.47 8.46 -5.25
C GLU A 78 2.60 9.23 -6.24
N ILE A 79 3.05 10.40 -6.68
CA ILE A 79 2.34 11.22 -7.67
C ILE A 79 2.95 10.98 -9.05
N ILE A 80 2.09 10.69 -10.02
CA ILE A 80 2.48 10.44 -11.41
C ILE A 80 1.67 11.35 -12.32
N ASP A 81 2.33 11.99 -13.24
CA ASP A 81 1.67 12.82 -14.25
C ASP A 81 1.08 12.00 -15.39
#